data_9a2ec05f86b306b4a2761a3767cd945f
#
_entry.id   9a2ec05f86b306b4a2761a3767cd945f
#
_cell.length_a   1.000
_cell.length_b   1.000
_cell.length_c   1.000
_cell.angle_alpha   90.00
_cell.angle_beta   90.00
_cell.angle_gamma   90.00
#
_symmetry.space_group_name_H-M   'P 1'
#
loop_
_entity.id
_entity.type
_entity.pdbx_description
1 polymer ?
#
loop_
_entity_poly.entity_id
_entity_poly.type
_entity_poly.pdbx_seq_one_letter_code
_entity_poly.pdbx_strand_id
1 'polypeptide(L)'
;NTTAVCLMKIANDIRFLGSGPRAGYGELILPENEPGSSIMPGKVNPTQCEAVTMVCVKVIGNHNGITIAGSHGHFELNVFKPLIIHNILQSINIMSDSSKAFANYCIRGLKADKKRIKFLLENSLMLVTALSPKVGYDMAAKIAKLAHKNGTTLKEEALRSGAISEKEYDKVMNPILMTKPR
;
A
#
# COMPACT_ATOMS: atom_id res chain seq x y z
N ASN A 1 2.22 14.86 -13.80
CA ASN A 1 1.80 13.48 -14.11
C ASN A 1 2.49 12.43 -13.25
N THR A 2 3.82 12.46 -13.14
CA THR A 2 4.57 11.53 -12.26
C THR A 2 4.10 11.61 -10.81
N THR A 3 3.89 12.83 -10.28
CA THR A 3 3.35 13.02 -8.92
C THR A 3 1.96 12.40 -8.77
N ALA A 4 1.08 12.54 -9.77
CA ALA A 4 -0.24 11.91 -9.75
C ALA A 4 -0.14 10.37 -9.69
N VAL A 5 0.75 9.77 -10.47
CA VAL A 5 0.99 8.31 -10.44
C VAL A 5 1.47 7.86 -9.07
N CYS A 6 2.41 8.59 -8.45
CA CYS A 6 2.91 8.27 -7.11
C CYS A 6 1.83 8.40 -6.03
N LEU A 7 1.06 9.50 -6.05
CA LEU A 7 -0.03 9.72 -5.08
C LEU A 7 -1.15 8.69 -5.23
N MET A 8 -1.49 8.30 -6.45
CA MET A 8 -2.46 7.24 -6.72
C MET A 8 -2.03 5.92 -6.07
N LYS A 9 -0.76 5.56 -6.23
CA LYS A 9 -0.20 4.34 -5.61
C LYS A 9 -0.28 4.41 -4.09
N ILE A 10 0.14 5.51 -3.48
CA ILE A 10 0.10 5.72 -2.02
C ILE A 10 -1.34 5.64 -1.49
N ALA A 11 -2.27 6.34 -2.14
CA ALA A 11 -3.68 6.35 -1.72
C ALA A 11 -4.32 4.96 -1.82
N ASN A 12 -4.02 4.20 -2.87
CA ASN A 12 -4.50 2.82 -3.02
C ASN A 12 -3.90 1.89 -1.95
N ASP A 13 -2.61 1.98 -1.66
CA ASP A 13 -1.99 1.17 -0.61
C ASP A 13 -2.65 1.43 0.75
N ILE A 14 -2.83 2.69 1.13
CA ILE A 14 -3.49 3.07 2.38
C ILE A 14 -4.93 2.53 2.43
N ARG A 15 -5.66 2.65 1.31
CA ARG A 15 -7.02 2.11 1.17
C ARG A 15 -7.07 0.60 1.38
N PHE A 16 -6.16 -0.16 0.76
CA PHE A 16 -6.10 -1.62 0.91
C PHE A 16 -5.68 -2.03 2.30
N LEU A 17 -4.64 -1.41 2.86
CA LEU A 17 -4.17 -1.69 4.22
C LEU A 17 -5.22 -1.35 5.28
N GLY A 18 -6.08 -0.36 5.03
CA GLY A 18 -7.21 -0.01 5.87
C GLY A 18 -8.49 -0.82 5.62
N SER A 19 -8.47 -1.81 4.72
CA SER A 19 -9.66 -2.59 4.37
C SER A 19 -10.13 -3.49 5.51
N GLY A 20 -11.42 -3.57 5.70
CA GLY A 20 -12.07 -4.34 6.75
C GLY A 20 -13.46 -3.79 7.05
N PRO A 21 -13.97 -3.93 8.27
CA PRO A 21 -13.42 -4.61 9.44
C PRO A 21 -13.46 -6.15 9.32
N ARG A 22 -12.55 -6.83 10.01
CA ARG A 22 -12.42 -8.30 10.13
C ARG A 22 -12.07 -9.03 8.82
N ALA A 23 -12.75 -8.75 7.71
CA ALA A 23 -12.60 -9.43 6.41
C ALA A 23 -11.74 -8.61 5.43
N GLY A 24 -10.63 -8.06 5.86
CA GLY A 24 -9.68 -7.31 5.03
C GLY A 24 -8.29 -7.36 5.63
N TYR A 25 -7.36 -6.57 5.09
CA TYR A 25 -6.03 -6.46 5.68
C TYR A 25 -6.10 -5.92 7.10
N GLY A 26 -6.74 -4.74 7.29
CA GLY A 26 -6.97 -4.16 8.60
C GLY A 26 -5.69 -3.78 9.34
N GLU A 27 -4.59 -3.54 8.61
CA GLU A 27 -3.30 -3.14 9.19
C GLU A 27 -3.27 -1.67 9.58
N LEU A 28 -4.09 -0.86 8.90
CA LEU A 28 -4.26 0.57 9.17
C LEU A 28 -5.67 0.87 9.63
N ILE A 29 -5.79 1.74 10.61
CA ILE A 29 -7.05 2.30 11.10
C ILE A 29 -7.16 3.70 10.50
N LEU A 30 -8.13 3.88 9.62
CA LEU A 30 -8.40 5.15 8.96
C LEU A 30 -9.24 6.05 9.88
N PRO A 31 -9.06 7.38 9.85
CA PRO A 31 -9.93 8.30 10.57
C PRO A 31 -11.35 8.28 9.99
N GLU A 32 -12.33 8.35 10.89
CA GLU A 32 -13.74 8.46 10.54
C GLU A 32 -14.09 9.94 10.34
N ASN A 33 -14.14 10.37 9.09
CA ASN A 33 -14.42 11.79 8.76
C ASN A 33 -15.89 12.07 8.51
N GLU A 34 -16.69 11.01 8.23
CA GLU A 34 -18.07 11.14 7.80
C GLU A 34 -18.86 9.86 8.07
N PRO A 35 -20.20 9.91 8.13
CA PRO A 35 -21.04 8.73 8.20
C PRO A 35 -20.75 7.80 7.02
N GLY A 36 -20.43 6.53 7.30
CA GLY A 36 -19.92 5.62 6.28
C GLY A 36 -20.92 5.23 5.20
N SER A 37 -22.20 5.10 5.54
CA SER A 37 -23.25 4.70 4.60
C SER A 37 -24.62 4.81 5.25
N SER A 38 -25.65 5.18 4.48
CA SER A 38 -27.05 5.16 4.91
C SER A 38 -27.62 3.75 5.09
N ILE A 39 -27.02 2.74 4.43
CA ILE A 39 -27.50 1.35 4.46
C ILE A 39 -26.63 0.40 5.26
N MET A 40 -25.43 0.81 5.66
CA MET A 40 -24.48 0.01 6.46
C MET A 40 -24.00 0.81 7.66
N PRO A 41 -24.69 0.72 8.82
CA PRO A 41 -24.28 1.41 10.05
C PRO A 41 -22.85 0.98 10.47
N GLY A 42 -22.04 1.96 10.90
CA GLY A 42 -20.68 1.71 11.35
C GLY A 42 -19.64 1.44 10.25
N LYS A 43 -20.01 1.57 8.98
CA LYS A 43 -19.06 1.50 7.87
C LYS A 43 -18.18 2.75 7.84
N VAL A 44 -16.86 2.56 7.79
CA VAL A 44 -15.89 3.63 7.52
C VAL A 44 -15.47 3.57 6.06
N ASN A 45 -15.65 4.65 5.32
CA ASN A 45 -15.22 4.73 3.93
C ASN A 45 -13.85 5.40 3.83
N PRO A 46 -12.96 4.93 2.93
CA PRO A 46 -11.66 5.57 2.67
C PRO A 46 -11.79 6.77 1.71
N THR A 47 -12.73 7.68 1.99
CA THR A 47 -13.16 8.75 1.07
C THR A 47 -12.04 9.68 0.66
N GLN A 48 -11.09 9.96 1.55
CA GLN A 48 -9.92 10.79 1.20
C GLN A 48 -8.98 10.07 0.23
N CYS A 49 -8.80 8.77 0.36
CA CYS A 49 -8.06 7.97 -0.61
C CYS A 49 -8.77 7.96 -1.97
N GLU A 50 -10.09 7.81 -1.97
CA GLU A 50 -10.91 7.82 -3.18
C GLU A 50 -10.84 9.18 -3.89
N ALA A 51 -10.95 10.28 -3.15
CA ALA A 51 -10.84 11.63 -3.68
C ALA A 51 -9.48 11.87 -4.36
N VAL A 52 -8.38 11.49 -3.70
CA VAL A 52 -7.02 11.61 -4.28
C VAL A 52 -6.89 10.80 -5.56
N THR A 53 -7.39 9.55 -5.59
CA THR A 53 -7.29 8.73 -6.81
C THR A 53 -8.08 9.33 -7.97
N MET A 54 -9.28 9.90 -7.72
CA MET A 54 -10.06 10.61 -8.74
C MET A 54 -9.33 11.84 -9.27
N VAL A 55 -8.72 12.64 -8.39
CA VAL A 55 -7.89 13.79 -8.78
C VAL A 55 -6.70 13.33 -9.63
N CYS A 56 -6.02 12.26 -9.25
CA CYS A 56 -4.91 11.71 -10.03
C CYS A 56 -5.34 11.32 -11.45
N VAL A 57 -6.48 10.66 -11.60
CA VAL A 57 -7.06 10.32 -12.92
C VAL A 57 -7.30 11.58 -13.75
N LYS A 58 -7.88 12.63 -13.13
CA LYS A 58 -8.12 13.91 -13.83
C LYS A 58 -6.82 14.55 -14.29
N VAL A 59 -5.78 14.57 -13.47
CA VAL A 59 -4.45 15.10 -13.81
C VAL A 59 -3.81 14.34 -14.97
N ILE A 60 -3.90 13.01 -14.96
CA ILE A 60 -3.41 12.16 -16.06
C ILE A 60 -4.17 12.46 -17.35
N GLY A 61 -5.49 12.65 -17.28
CA GLY A 61 -6.31 13.06 -18.42
C GLY A 61 -5.91 14.43 -18.97
N ASN A 62 -5.69 15.41 -18.10
CA ASN A 62 -5.19 16.73 -18.50
C ASN A 62 -3.81 16.64 -19.17
N HIS A 63 -2.91 15.79 -18.65
CA HIS A 63 -1.58 15.56 -19.23
C HIS A 63 -1.67 14.99 -20.65
N ASN A 64 -2.57 14.04 -20.89
CA ASN A 64 -2.80 13.52 -22.23
C ASN A 64 -3.29 14.61 -23.19
N GLY A 65 -4.22 15.46 -22.73
CA GLY A 65 -4.66 16.62 -23.51
C GLY A 65 -3.52 17.60 -23.84
N ILE A 66 -2.62 17.84 -22.89
CA ILE A 66 -1.43 18.67 -23.08
C ILE A 66 -0.48 18.03 -24.08
N THR A 67 -0.25 16.73 -24.01
CA THR A 67 0.63 16.00 -24.93
C THR A 67 0.13 16.11 -26.36
N ILE A 68 -1.16 15.89 -26.58
CA ILE A 68 -1.79 16.02 -27.90
C ILE A 68 -1.70 17.48 -28.37
N ALA A 69 -2.05 18.44 -27.52
CA ALA A 69 -1.96 19.86 -27.86
C ALA A 69 -0.52 20.30 -28.22
N GLY A 70 0.47 19.73 -27.52
CA GLY A 70 1.89 19.98 -27.81
C GLY A 70 2.37 19.41 -29.13
N SER A 71 1.73 18.33 -29.62
CA SER A 71 2.05 17.76 -30.95
C SER A 71 1.48 18.58 -32.14
N HIS A 72 0.58 19.52 -31.86
CA HIS A 72 0.01 20.41 -32.83
C HIS A 72 0.83 21.70 -32.95
N GLY A 73 0.91 22.20 -34.15
CA GLY A 73 1.58 23.48 -34.48
C GLY A 73 1.74 23.59 -35.99
N HIS A 74 1.71 24.79 -36.48
CA HIS A 74 1.92 25.07 -37.89
C HIS A 74 3.04 26.09 -37.99
N PHE A 75 4.13 25.69 -38.63
CA PHE A 75 5.36 26.48 -38.73
C PHE A 75 5.85 26.90 -37.32
N GLU A 76 5.92 28.18 -37.02
CA GLU A 76 6.49 28.71 -35.75
C GLU A 76 5.41 29.04 -34.70
N LEU A 77 4.17 28.59 -34.88
CA LEU A 77 3.06 28.89 -33.97
C LEU A 77 2.27 27.64 -33.57
N ASN A 78 2.13 27.46 -32.26
CA ASN A 78 1.17 26.54 -31.66
C ASN A 78 0.02 27.34 -31.05
N VAL A 79 -1.20 27.18 -31.57
CA VAL A 79 -2.41 27.88 -31.11
C VAL A 79 -3.07 27.25 -29.91
N PHE A 80 -2.62 26.08 -29.44
CA PHE A 80 -3.19 25.35 -28.31
C PHE A 80 -2.69 25.84 -26.93
N LYS A 81 -1.89 26.89 -26.87
CA LYS A 81 -1.35 27.44 -25.61
C LYS A 81 -2.40 27.71 -24.54
N PRO A 82 -3.61 28.26 -24.85
CA PRO A 82 -4.66 28.45 -23.84
C PRO A 82 -5.13 27.14 -23.21
N LEU A 83 -5.28 26.08 -23.99
CA LEU A 83 -5.63 24.74 -23.49
C LEU A 83 -4.53 24.17 -22.60
N ILE A 84 -3.27 24.27 -23.04
CA ILE A 84 -2.11 23.79 -22.31
C ILE A 84 -2.02 24.44 -20.93
N ILE A 85 -2.07 25.78 -20.87
CA ILE A 85 -1.96 26.50 -19.60
C ILE A 85 -3.15 26.24 -18.68
N HIS A 86 -4.37 26.17 -19.23
CA HIS A 86 -5.56 25.83 -18.44
C HIS A 86 -5.42 24.47 -17.77
N ASN A 87 -5.05 23.44 -18.53
CA ASN A 87 -4.89 22.07 -18.00
C ASN A 87 -3.76 21.96 -16.98
N ILE A 88 -2.63 22.67 -17.18
CA ILE A 88 -1.52 22.68 -16.21
C ILE A 88 -1.96 23.32 -14.90
N LEU A 89 -2.52 24.53 -14.97
CA LEU A 89 -2.95 25.25 -13.76
C LEU A 89 -4.06 24.52 -13.01
N GLN A 90 -5.04 23.97 -13.72
CA GLN A 90 -6.06 23.12 -13.11
C GLN A 90 -5.43 21.92 -12.37
N SER A 91 -4.50 21.22 -13.03
CA SER A 91 -3.82 20.06 -12.44
C SER A 91 -3.05 20.41 -11.17
N ILE A 92 -2.33 21.54 -11.18
CA ILE A 92 -1.59 22.03 -10.00
C ILE A 92 -2.55 22.34 -8.85
N ASN A 93 -3.62 23.06 -9.12
CA ASN A 93 -4.59 23.49 -8.09
C ASN A 93 -5.29 22.30 -7.45
N ILE A 94 -5.90 21.41 -8.25
CA ILE A 94 -6.64 20.27 -7.70
C ILE A 94 -5.72 19.28 -6.97
N MET A 95 -4.49 19.10 -7.44
CA MET A 95 -3.50 18.25 -6.77
C MET A 95 -3.02 18.86 -5.45
N SER A 96 -2.78 20.17 -5.42
CA SER A 96 -2.41 20.89 -4.20
C SER A 96 -3.51 20.75 -3.13
N ASP A 97 -4.76 21.00 -3.51
CA ASP A 97 -5.87 20.99 -2.57
C ASP A 97 -6.18 19.56 -2.08
N SER A 98 -6.17 18.58 -2.98
CA SER A 98 -6.37 17.17 -2.59
C SER A 98 -5.25 16.64 -1.70
N SER A 99 -3.99 17.05 -1.93
CA SER A 99 -2.87 16.66 -1.09
C SER A 99 -2.98 17.24 0.33
N LYS A 100 -3.41 18.50 0.45
CA LYS A 100 -3.67 19.13 1.77
C LYS A 100 -4.81 18.42 2.50
N ALA A 101 -5.93 18.15 1.80
CA ALA A 101 -7.06 17.42 2.36
C ALA A 101 -6.66 16.02 2.82
N PHE A 102 -5.95 15.28 1.98
CA PHE A 102 -5.44 13.95 2.28
C PHE A 102 -4.53 13.94 3.51
N ALA A 103 -3.58 14.88 3.58
CA ALA A 103 -2.70 15.02 4.73
C ALA A 103 -3.48 15.32 6.02
N ASN A 104 -4.45 16.23 5.97
CA ASN A 104 -5.19 16.69 7.15
C ASN A 104 -6.22 15.68 7.63
N TYR A 105 -6.97 15.07 6.71
CA TYR A 105 -8.14 14.26 7.04
C TYR A 105 -7.89 12.75 6.95
N CYS A 106 -6.75 12.31 6.40
CA CYS A 106 -6.38 10.92 6.37
C CYS A 106 -5.06 10.66 7.11
N ILE A 107 -3.94 11.24 6.64
CA ILE A 107 -2.61 10.86 7.12
C ILE A 107 -2.40 11.23 8.59
N ARG A 108 -2.82 12.42 9.03
CA ARG A 108 -2.64 12.86 10.44
C ARG A 108 -3.38 12.02 11.46
N GLY A 109 -4.50 11.40 11.06
CA GLY A 109 -5.32 10.54 11.93
C GLY A 109 -5.04 9.04 11.76
N LEU A 110 -4.18 8.66 10.82
CA LEU A 110 -3.86 7.28 10.52
C LEU A 110 -3.15 6.59 11.68
N LYS A 111 -3.60 5.37 12.04
CA LYS A 111 -2.99 4.56 13.09
C LYS A 111 -2.69 3.15 12.59
N ALA A 112 -1.62 2.56 13.10
CA ALA A 112 -1.29 1.17 12.82
C ALA A 112 -2.03 0.24 13.81
N ASP A 113 -2.75 -0.76 13.31
CA ASP A 113 -3.23 -1.87 14.14
C ASP A 113 -2.09 -2.87 14.38
N LYS A 114 -1.33 -2.63 15.43
CA LYS A 114 -0.14 -3.44 15.76
C LYS A 114 -0.49 -4.90 16.01
N LYS A 115 -1.70 -5.21 16.50
CA LYS A 115 -2.13 -6.60 16.74
C LYS A 115 -2.37 -7.31 15.41
N ARG A 116 -3.08 -6.65 14.51
CA ARG A 116 -3.36 -7.19 13.18
C ARG A 116 -2.09 -7.37 12.35
N ILE A 117 -1.23 -6.35 12.36
CA ILE A 117 0.06 -6.41 11.68
C ILE A 117 0.89 -7.60 12.20
N LYS A 118 0.99 -7.75 13.54
CA LYS A 118 1.71 -8.86 14.13
C LYS A 118 1.12 -10.21 13.72
N PHE A 119 -0.19 -10.37 13.77
CA PHE A 119 -0.87 -11.60 13.35
C PHE A 119 -0.58 -11.95 11.89
N LEU A 120 -0.70 -10.98 10.96
CA LEU A 120 -0.43 -11.21 9.54
C LEU A 120 1.04 -11.53 9.28
N LEU A 121 1.95 -10.84 9.98
CA LEU A 121 3.38 -11.08 9.87
C LEU A 121 3.77 -12.49 10.34
N GLU A 122 3.27 -12.93 11.51
CA GLU A 122 3.57 -14.25 12.07
C GLU A 122 3.01 -15.40 11.20
N ASN A 123 1.93 -15.15 10.48
CA ASN A 123 1.36 -16.10 9.52
C ASN A 123 1.98 -16.03 8.11
N SER A 124 2.86 -15.07 7.87
CA SER A 124 3.50 -14.92 6.56
C SER A 124 4.58 -15.97 6.33
N LEU A 125 4.42 -16.77 5.27
CA LEU A 125 5.41 -17.75 4.86
C LEU A 125 6.68 -17.13 4.24
N MET A 126 6.66 -15.84 3.90
CA MET A 126 7.82 -15.12 3.36
C MET A 126 8.97 -15.02 4.36
N LEU A 127 8.68 -15.09 5.66
CA LEU A 127 9.69 -15.07 6.71
C LEU A 127 10.63 -16.27 6.68
N VAL A 128 10.28 -17.35 5.97
CA VAL A 128 11.14 -18.53 5.79
C VAL A 128 12.52 -18.19 5.22
N THR A 129 12.63 -17.08 4.48
CA THR A 129 13.91 -16.59 3.96
C THR A 129 14.97 -16.39 5.05
N ALA A 130 14.54 -15.99 6.27
CA ALA A 130 15.45 -15.84 7.39
C ALA A 130 15.97 -17.17 7.96
N LEU A 131 15.27 -18.29 7.72
CA LEU A 131 15.69 -19.64 8.15
C LEU A 131 16.76 -20.24 7.24
N SER A 132 16.76 -19.92 5.95
CA SER A 132 17.63 -20.54 4.96
C SER A 132 19.13 -20.53 5.33
N PRO A 133 19.71 -19.46 5.89
CA PRO A 133 21.11 -19.46 6.30
C PRO A 133 21.42 -20.43 7.46
N LYS A 134 20.42 -20.86 8.22
CA LYS A 134 20.59 -21.74 9.38
C LYS A 134 20.32 -23.20 9.06
N VAL A 135 19.22 -23.47 8.37
CA VAL A 135 18.75 -24.83 8.12
C VAL A 135 19.03 -25.31 6.69
N GLY A 136 19.56 -24.45 5.84
CA GLY A 136 19.73 -24.70 4.40
C GLY A 136 18.46 -24.45 3.60
N TYR A 137 18.62 -24.19 2.29
CA TYR A 137 17.51 -23.84 1.39
C TYR A 137 16.44 -24.93 1.31
N ASP A 138 16.85 -26.19 1.11
CA ASP A 138 15.92 -27.31 0.93
C ASP A 138 15.06 -27.56 2.18
N MET A 139 15.65 -27.48 3.37
CA MET A 139 14.93 -27.63 4.63
C MET A 139 13.99 -26.46 4.85
N ALA A 140 14.42 -25.23 4.60
CA ALA A 140 13.58 -24.04 4.69
C ALA A 140 12.38 -24.14 3.73
N ALA A 141 12.60 -24.56 2.49
CA ALA A 141 11.53 -24.79 1.51
C ALA A 141 10.56 -25.89 1.95
N LYS A 142 11.06 -26.98 2.55
CA LYS A 142 10.24 -28.07 3.11
C LYS A 142 9.36 -27.57 4.25
N ILE A 143 9.92 -26.79 5.19
CA ILE A 143 9.19 -26.18 6.31
C ILE A 143 8.05 -25.29 5.78
N ALA A 144 8.33 -24.39 4.83
CA ALA A 144 7.31 -23.51 4.26
C ALA A 144 6.18 -24.27 3.55
N LYS A 145 6.53 -25.31 2.76
CA LYS A 145 5.54 -26.16 2.08
C LYS A 145 4.65 -26.93 3.07
N LEU A 146 5.23 -27.43 4.16
CA LEU A 146 4.48 -28.11 5.20
C LEU A 146 3.58 -27.14 5.96
N ALA A 147 4.08 -25.97 6.34
CA ALA A 147 3.28 -24.94 6.99
C ALA A 147 2.06 -24.55 6.13
N HIS A 148 2.26 -24.35 4.82
CA HIS A 148 1.15 -24.07 3.91
C HIS A 148 0.16 -25.24 3.81
N LYS A 149 0.66 -26.46 3.64
CA LYS A 149 -0.19 -27.66 3.49
C LYS A 149 -1.01 -27.95 4.73
N ASN A 150 -0.42 -27.76 5.92
CA ASN A 150 -1.03 -28.09 7.19
C ASN A 150 -1.82 -26.92 7.82
N GLY A 151 -1.76 -25.72 7.23
CA GLY A 151 -2.38 -24.52 7.82
C GLY A 151 -1.72 -24.09 9.13
N THR A 152 -0.44 -24.41 9.33
CA THR A 152 0.34 -24.11 10.53
C THR A 152 1.30 -22.95 10.31
N THR A 153 1.89 -22.44 11.37
CA THR A 153 2.92 -21.39 11.28
C THR A 153 4.29 -21.98 10.90
N LEU A 154 5.18 -21.13 10.38
CA LEU A 154 6.58 -21.51 10.14
C LEU A 154 7.25 -21.98 11.44
N LYS A 155 6.93 -21.40 12.59
CA LYS A 155 7.50 -21.78 13.88
C LYS A 155 7.15 -23.21 14.22
N GLU A 156 5.87 -23.58 14.13
CA GLU A 156 5.39 -24.91 14.43
C GLU A 156 6.07 -25.98 13.55
N GLU A 157 6.16 -25.75 12.26
CA GLU A 157 6.78 -26.74 11.35
C GLU A 157 8.31 -26.74 11.47
N ALA A 158 8.96 -25.62 11.74
CA ALA A 158 10.39 -25.60 12.01
C ALA A 158 10.77 -26.41 13.24
N LEU A 159 10.03 -26.28 14.33
CA LEU A 159 10.25 -27.05 15.55
C LEU A 159 9.93 -28.53 15.35
N ARG A 160 8.85 -28.87 14.65
CA ARG A 160 8.51 -30.26 14.30
C ARG A 160 9.61 -30.95 13.45
N SER A 161 10.24 -30.20 12.60
CA SER A 161 11.32 -30.75 11.76
C SER A 161 12.57 -31.15 12.54
N GLY A 162 12.74 -30.66 13.77
CA GLY A 162 13.94 -30.83 14.58
C GLY A 162 15.19 -30.12 14.04
N ALA A 163 15.06 -29.35 12.95
CA ALA A 163 16.19 -28.69 12.29
C ALA A 163 16.70 -27.44 13.02
N ILE A 164 15.89 -26.90 13.93
CA ILE A 164 16.24 -25.69 14.70
C ILE A 164 15.56 -25.75 16.07
N SER A 165 16.25 -25.26 17.11
CA SER A 165 15.65 -25.10 18.45
C SER A 165 14.78 -23.83 18.51
N GLU A 166 13.83 -23.80 19.46
CA GLU A 166 12.95 -22.63 19.63
C GLU A 166 13.75 -21.34 19.88
N LYS A 167 14.75 -21.42 20.75
CA LYS A 167 15.63 -20.29 21.09
C LYS A 167 16.39 -19.73 19.87
N GLU A 168 16.84 -20.62 19.00
CA GLU A 168 17.51 -20.23 17.76
C GLU A 168 16.52 -19.68 16.74
N TYR A 169 15.34 -20.29 16.62
CA TYR A 169 14.27 -19.80 15.78
C TYR A 169 13.91 -18.35 16.13
N ASP A 170 13.60 -18.06 17.38
CA ASP A 170 13.22 -16.72 17.84
C ASP A 170 14.34 -15.69 17.63
N LYS A 171 15.60 -16.10 17.69
CA LYS A 171 16.77 -15.26 17.40
C LYS A 171 16.88 -14.92 15.90
N VAL A 172 16.64 -15.88 15.04
CA VAL A 172 16.77 -15.75 13.57
C VAL A 172 15.56 -15.06 12.98
N MET A 173 14.37 -15.38 13.47
CA MET A 173 13.09 -14.86 12.98
C MET A 173 12.74 -13.50 13.58
N ASN A 174 13.69 -12.56 13.46
CA ASN A 174 13.44 -11.16 13.83
C ASN A 174 13.19 -10.33 12.55
N PRO A 175 11.93 -9.96 12.27
CA PRO A 175 11.58 -9.24 11.04
C PRO A 175 12.30 -7.89 10.89
N ILE A 176 12.66 -7.24 12.01
CA ILE A 176 13.37 -5.95 11.99
C ILE A 176 14.76 -6.11 11.36
N LEU A 177 15.42 -7.25 11.58
CA LEU A 177 16.73 -7.51 10.98
C LEU A 177 16.65 -7.76 9.47
N MET A 178 15.49 -8.17 8.96
CA MET A 178 15.27 -8.41 7.53
C MET A 178 15.10 -7.11 6.74
N THR A 179 14.82 -6.00 7.39
CA THR A 179 14.62 -4.68 6.76
C THR A 179 15.90 -3.83 6.73
N LYS A 180 17.00 -4.33 7.28
CA LYS A 180 18.29 -3.61 7.30
C LYS A 180 19.17 -4.10 6.14
N PRO A 181 19.98 -3.22 5.54
CA PRO A 181 21.04 -3.64 4.64
C PRO A 181 21.97 -4.65 5.33
N ARG A 182 22.38 -5.68 4.59
CA ARG A 182 23.37 -6.67 5.05
C ARG A 182 24.77 -6.25 4.67
#